data_9b4b0e3a0a869560f72de41061ff0a8f
#
_entry.id   9b4b0e3a0a869560f72de41061ff0a8f
#
_cell.length_a   1.000
_cell.length_b   1.000
_cell.length_c   1.000
_cell.angle_alpha   90.00
_cell.angle_beta   90.00
_cell.angle_gamma   90.00
#
_symmetry.space_group_name_H-M   'P 1'
#
loop_
_entity.id
_entity.type
_entity.pdbx_description
1 polymer ?
#
loop_
_entity_poly.entity_id
_entity_poly.type
_entity_poly.pdbx_seq_one_letter_code
_entity_poly.pdbx_strand_id
1 'polypeptide(L)'
;MYIQRVMPNPKIIKFKAMNRFVLFSVLLLSSGCELPSIIPADQYVEPTPIEISSNVPDYKNVWDRIKVANSSNQEDLDEKTLAYVNSYLSNPEQLNKLLEKGRHFIYFVLEELERYRLPPELALLPYIESNYDPFAISASGAMGIWQFMPATARIYGLKDTWWYEQRLDPLVSSKAAVRYLAYLHNRFNKEITYTLAAYNGGPTLLEKRIKINKKTGKPTGYKNLKLPKQTQEYVPKFKAILAIVLNAEKYGINLPDFPNKQVLGNIELDGQVEILAFSEFAGLQPEFVYKLNARYTKWASPPGAKTTFNIPIELEAKLNLKKDKFIQTNQINWVTHKVSKGDSLWKIADEFDTEVNVLKKVNYLSSNVL
;
A
#
# COMPACT_ATOMS: atom_id res chain seq x y z
N MET A 1 -1.86 -21.29 -34.97
CA MET A 1 -1.85 -20.52 -33.72
C MET A 1 -0.42 -20.50 -33.18
N TYR A 2 0.02 -19.41 -32.63
CA TYR A 2 1.37 -19.28 -32.03
C TYR A 2 1.23 -19.03 -30.53
N ILE A 3 2.05 -19.71 -29.75
CA ILE A 3 2.15 -19.49 -28.31
C ILE A 3 3.48 -18.83 -28.01
N GLN A 4 3.46 -17.65 -27.40
CA GLN A 4 4.66 -16.96 -26.93
C GLN A 4 5.14 -17.53 -25.60
N ARG A 5 6.42 -17.62 -25.42
CA ARG A 5 7.05 -18.19 -24.22
C ARG A 5 8.14 -17.31 -23.66
N VAL A 6 8.32 -17.40 -22.32
CA VAL A 6 9.52 -16.92 -21.62
C VAL A 6 10.55 -18.05 -21.55
N MET A 7 11.78 -17.82 -21.99
CA MET A 7 12.89 -18.71 -21.66
C MET A 7 13.33 -18.45 -20.21
N PRO A 8 13.34 -19.45 -19.33
CA PRO A 8 13.96 -19.28 -18.03
C PRO A 8 15.46 -19.02 -18.26
N ASN A 9 16.00 -18.06 -17.53
CA ASN A 9 17.44 -17.88 -17.46
C ASN A 9 18.03 -19.14 -16.78
N PRO A 10 19.04 -19.85 -17.36
CA PRO A 10 19.55 -21.11 -16.82
C PRO A 10 20.17 -21.03 -15.42
N LYS A 11 20.16 -19.87 -14.79
CA LYS A 11 20.62 -19.64 -13.41
C LYS A 11 19.53 -19.61 -12.33
N ILE A 12 18.28 -19.95 -12.65
CA ILE A 12 17.24 -20.02 -11.62
C ILE A 12 17.51 -21.23 -10.72
N ILE A 13 18.18 -20.97 -9.62
CA ILE A 13 18.18 -21.85 -8.44
C ILE A 13 16.73 -22.04 -8.03
N LYS A 14 16.28 -23.30 -7.96
CA LYS A 14 14.95 -23.69 -7.47
C LYS A 14 14.71 -23.05 -6.09
N PHE A 15 14.12 -21.89 -6.06
CA PHE A 15 13.52 -21.38 -4.82
C PHE A 15 12.34 -22.28 -4.53
N LYS A 16 12.49 -23.14 -3.52
CA LYS A 16 11.38 -23.77 -2.82
C LYS A 16 10.38 -22.65 -2.53
N ALA A 17 9.18 -22.78 -3.08
CA ALA A 17 8.09 -21.86 -2.80
C ALA A 17 8.04 -21.62 -1.30
N MET A 18 8.42 -20.43 -0.88
CA MET A 18 8.31 -20.03 0.50
C MET A 18 6.84 -19.66 0.73
N ASN A 19 6.03 -20.72 0.89
CA ASN A 19 4.71 -20.64 1.49
C ASN A 19 4.89 -20.21 2.97
N ARG A 20 5.18 -18.95 3.19
CA ARG A 20 4.94 -18.28 4.45
C ARG A 20 3.81 -17.26 4.25
N PHE A 21 2.64 -17.77 3.94
CA PHE A 21 1.41 -17.15 4.38
C PHE A 21 1.40 -17.21 5.90
N VAL A 22 1.92 -16.20 6.55
CA VAL A 22 1.56 -15.93 7.92
C VAL A 22 0.13 -15.39 7.84
N LEU A 23 -0.82 -16.34 7.90
CA LEU A 23 -2.20 -16.05 8.24
C LEU A 23 -2.17 -15.43 9.65
N PHE A 24 -2.13 -14.13 9.76
CA PHE A 24 -2.71 -13.47 10.91
C PHE A 24 -4.23 -13.66 10.78
N SER A 25 -4.70 -14.74 11.38
CA SER A 25 -6.12 -14.98 11.60
C SER A 25 -6.65 -13.90 12.54
N VAL A 26 -6.97 -12.74 11.99
CA VAL A 26 -8.04 -11.93 12.56
C VAL A 26 -9.31 -12.70 12.20
N LEU A 27 -9.87 -13.39 13.17
CA LEU A 27 -11.20 -14.00 13.07
C LEU A 27 -12.20 -12.87 12.75
N LEU A 28 -12.44 -12.64 11.48
CA LEU A 28 -13.56 -11.86 10.99
C LEU A 28 -14.73 -12.84 10.85
N LEU A 29 -15.55 -12.87 11.89
CA LEU A 29 -16.90 -13.37 11.78
C LEU A 29 -17.59 -12.65 10.61
N SER A 30 -18.02 -13.44 9.63
CA SER A 30 -18.75 -13.03 8.45
C SER A 30 -20.13 -12.47 8.85
N SER A 31 -20.19 -11.21 9.16
CA SER A 31 -21.43 -10.43 9.05
C SER A 31 -21.34 -9.63 7.76
N GLY A 32 -22.32 -9.86 6.87
CA GLY A 32 -22.36 -9.36 5.51
C GLY A 32 -21.91 -7.91 5.38
N CYS A 33 -20.73 -7.73 4.80
CA CYS A 33 -20.28 -6.43 4.34
C CYS A 33 -21.15 -6.07 3.13
N GLU A 34 -22.14 -5.18 3.34
CA GLU A 34 -22.67 -4.40 2.23
C GLU A 34 -21.47 -3.75 1.54
N LEU A 35 -21.31 -3.96 0.24
CA LEU A 35 -20.30 -3.32 -0.59
C LEU A 35 -20.34 -1.81 -0.29
N PRO A 36 -19.21 -1.15 -0.01
CA PRO A 36 -19.21 0.29 0.17
C PRO A 36 -19.86 0.92 -1.06
N SER A 37 -20.91 1.70 -0.84
CA SER A 37 -21.65 2.37 -1.90
C SER A 37 -20.67 3.21 -2.71
N ILE A 38 -20.57 2.89 -3.98
CA ILE A 38 -19.76 3.61 -4.97
C ILE A 38 -20.16 5.08 -4.90
N ILE A 39 -19.20 5.97 -4.70
CA ILE A 39 -19.42 7.41 -4.81
C ILE A 39 -19.97 7.65 -6.21
N PRO A 40 -21.16 8.27 -6.37
CA PRO A 40 -21.62 8.65 -7.68
C PRO A 40 -20.56 9.53 -8.34
N ALA A 41 -20.20 9.22 -9.58
CA ALA A 41 -19.11 9.91 -10.29
C ALA A 41 -19.35 11.43 -10.42
N ASP A 42 -20.60 11.85 -10.39
CA ASP A 42 -21.06 13.25 -10.44
C ASP A 42 -20.85 14.03 -9.12
N GLN A 43 -20.55 13.35 -8.02
CA GLN A 43 -20.29 13.95 -6.70
C GLN A 43 -18.80 13.96 -6.32
N TYR A 44 -17.94 13.38 -7.14
CA TYR A 44 -16.52 13.35 -6.89
C TYR A 44 -15.84 14.60 -7.47
N VAL A 45 -15.49 15.53 -6.58
CA VAL A 45 -14.58 16.63 -6.91
C VAL A 45 -13.18 16.22 -6.49
N GLU A 46 -12.29 16.08 -7.47
CA GLU A 46 -10.90 15.72 -7.19
C GLU A 46 -10.22 16.86 -6.43
N PRO A 47 -9.67 16.59 -5.23
CA PRO A 47 -8.93 17.60 -4.50
C PRO A 47 -7.70 18.04 -5.29
N THR A 48 -7.45 19.35 -5.36
CA THR A 48 -6.31 19.91 -6.08
C THR A 48 -5.09 19.97 -5.14
N PRO A 49 -3.95 19.38 -5.50
CA PRO A 49 -2.72 19.53 -4.74
C PRO A 49 -2.19 20.94 -4.84
N ILE A 50 -1.47 21.39 -3.81
CA ILE A 50 -0.72 22.63 -3.82
C ILE A 50 0.77 22.37 -4.09
N GLU A 51 1.46 23.35 -4.61
CA GLU A 51 2.92 23.35 -4.55
C GLU A 51 3.36 23.53 -3.09
N ILE A 52 4.27 22.67 -2.63
CA ILE A 52 4.80 22.76 -1.27
C ILE A 52 5.69 24.00 -1.22
N SER A 53 5.39 24.92 -0.29
CA SER A 53 6.19 26.12 -0.06
C SER A 53 7.58 25.72 0.43
N SER A 54 8.62 26.45 -0.03
CA SER A 54 10.00 26.29 0.44
C SER A 54 10.21 26.65 1.93
N ASN A 55 9.18 27.14 2.61
CA ASN A 55 9.20 27.54 4.02
C ASN A 55 8.75 26.44 4.98
N VAL A 56 8.94 25.16 4.64
CA VAL A 56 8.71 24.06 5.60
C VAL A 56 9.77 24.15 6.70
N PRO A 57 9.40 24.11 8.00
CA PRO A 57 10.38 24.07 9.07
C PRO A 57 11.38 22.93 8.86
N ASP A 58 12.65 23.19 9.16
CA ASP A 58 13.74 22.19 9.03
C ASP A 58 13.60 21.10 10.12
N TYR A 59 12.68 20.17 9.92
CA TYR A 59 12.51 19.04 10.80
C TYR A 59 13.64 18.03 10.60
N LYS A 60 14.29 17.61 11.67
CA LYS A 60 15.35 16.58 11.61
C LYS A 60 14.78 15.19 11.37
N ASN A 61 13.61 14.94 11.92
CA ASN A 61 12.97 13.61 11.89
C ASN A 61 11.52 13.71 11.44
N VAL A 62 11.01 12.69 10.79
CA VAL A 62 9.61 12.63 10.33
C VAL A 62 8.60 12.73 11.47
N TRP A 63 8.97 12.25 12.67
CA TRP A 63 8.10 12.33 13.86
C TRP A 63 7.91 13.76 14.36
N ASP A 64 8.88 14.65 14.11
CA ASP A 64 8.80 16.06 14.53
C ASP A 64 7.65 16.77 13.79
N ARG A 65 7.41 16.43 12.52
CA ARG A 65 6.27 16.97 11.74
C ARG A 65 4.94 16.63 12.42
N ILE A 66 4.78 15.37 12.89
CA ILE A 66 3.57 14.91 13.56
C ILE A 66 3.44 15.56 14.95
N LYS A 67 4.54 15.60 15.72
CA LYS A 67 4.56 16.18 17.08
C LYS A 67 4.24 17.67 17.06
N VAL A 68 4.88 18.44 16.19
CA VAL A 68 4.67 19.91 16.10
C VAL A 68 3.23 20.24 15.69
N ALA A 69 2.69 19.54 14.69
CA ALA A 69 1.31 19.76 14.25
C ALA A 69 0.26 19.44 15.33
N ASN A 70 0.61 18.58 16.29
CA ASN A 70 -0.28 18.16 17.39
C ASN A 70 0.11 18.75 18.75
N SER A 71 1.03 19.72 18.81
CA SER A 71 1.55 20.27 20.07
C SER A 71 0.49 20.91 20.98
N SER A 72 -0.59 21.42 20.41
CA SER A 72 -1.72 22.00 21.14
C SER A 72 -2.83 20.99 21.47
N ASN A 73 -2.76 19.77 20.94
CA ASN A 73 -3.78 18.74 21.13
C ASN A 73 -3.44 17.83 22.33
N GLN A 74 -3.68 18.33 23.53
CA GLN A 74 -3.72 17.49 24.76
C GLN A 74 -5.16 16.96 24.95
N GLU A 75 -5.57 16.01 24.12
CA GLU A 75 -6.86 15.33 24.33
C GLU A 75 -6.72 14.29 25.44
N ASP A 76 -7.63 14.32 26.41
CA ASP A 76 -7.80 13.22 27.35
C ASP A 76 -8.20 11.96 26.61
N LEU A 77 -7.38 10.93 26.73
CA LEU A 77 -7.65 9.65 26.07
C LEU A 77 -8.78 8.92 26.78
N ASP A 78 -9.78 8.50 26.03
CA ASP A 78 -10.84 7.67 26.59
C ASP A 78 -10.32 6.27 26.98
N GLU A 79 -11.10 5.58 27.84
CA GLU A 79 -10.75 4.24 28.36
C GLU A 79 -10.39 3.26 27.25
N LYS A 80 -11.11 3.30 26.14
CA LYS A 80 -10.88 2.41 25.00
C LYS A 80 -9.55 2.69 24.30
N THR A 81 -9.22 3.96 24.12
CA THR A 81 -7.92 4.38 23.56
C THR A 81 -6.78 4.01 24.50
N LEU A 82 -6.94 4.23 25.82
CA LEU A 82 -5.97 3.83 26.82
C LEU A 82 -5.74 2.31 26.83
N ALA A 83 -6.77 1.51 26.67
CA ALA A 83 -6.63 0.05 26.55
C ALA A 83 -5.73 -0.34 25.38
N TYR A 84 -5.86 0.33 24.21
CA TYR A 84 -4.97 0.10 23.07
C TYR A 84 -3.54 0.61 23.34
N VAL A 85 -3.38 1.78 23.96
CA VAL A 85 -2.04 2.28 24.37
C VAL A 85 -1.35 1.22 25.25
N ASN A 86 -2.02 0.75 26.30
CA ASN A 86 -1.47 -0.25 27.22
C ASN A 86 -1.15 -1.57 26.49
N SER A 87 -1.99 -1.97 25.54
CA SER A 87 -1.75 -3.17 24.72
C SER A 87 -0.48 -3.04 23.87
N TYR A 88 -0.23 -1.87 23.24
CA TYR A 88 1.00 -1.64 22.50
C TYR A 88 2.23 -1.57 23.42
N LEU A 89 2.10 -0.91 24.56
CA LEU A 89 3.19 -0.76 25.53
C LEU A 89 3.53 -2.05 26.27
N SER A 90 2.62 -3.04 26.32
CA SER A 90 2.89 -4.34 26.96
C SER A 90 4.03 -5.13 26.28
N ASN A 91 4.36 -4.81 25.03
CA ASN A 91 5.49 -5.40 24.31
C ASN A 91 6.26 -4.31 23.51
N PRO A 92 7.16 -3.56 24.16
CA PRO A 92 7.91 -2.47 23.54
C PRO A 92 8.77 -2.92 22.35
N GLU A 93 9.31 -4.14 22.38
CA GLU A 93 10.10 -4.67 21.26
C GLU A 93 9.24 -4.88 20.00
N GLN A 94 8.04 -5.42 20.18
CA GLN A 94 7.10 -5.60 19.08
C GLN A 94 6.59 -4.26 18.55
N LEU A 95 6.36 -3.29 19.43
CA LEU A 95 5.98 -1.93 19.04
C LEU A 95 7.10 -1.26 18.22
N ASN A 96 8.35 -1.37 18.65
CA ASN A 96 9.48 -0.83 17.88
C ASN A 96 9.62 -1.51 16.51
N LYS A 97 9.45 -2.82 16.42
CA LYS A 97 9.41 -3.55 15.13
C LYS A 97 8.24 -3.10 14.24
N LEU A 98 7.11 -2.78 14.85
CA LEU A 98 5.95 -2.23 14.12
C LEU A 98 6.28 -0.86 13.53
N LEU A 99 6.77 0.08 14.35
CA LEU A 99 7.10 1.43 13.93
C LEU A 99 8.19 1.44 12.85
N GLU A 100 9.18 0.54 12.96
CA GLU A 100 10.28 0.40 12.00
C GLU A 100 9.81 0.06 10.57
N LYS A 101 8.66 -0.56 10.40
CA LYS A 101 8.14 -0.92 9.08
C LYS A 101 7.81 0.27 8.19
N GLY A 102 7.55 1.44 8.78
CA GLY A 102 7.30 2.69 8.06
C GLY A 102 8.53 3.34 7.43
N ARG A 103 9.77 2.93 7.81
CA ARG A 103 11.04 3.59 7.48
C ARG A 103 11.17 4.08 6.04
N HIS A 104 10.79 3.26 5.07
CA HIS A 104 10.99 3.59 3.66
C HIS A 104 9.85 4.41 3.05
N PHE A 105 8.69 4.51 3.70
CA PHE A 105 7.48 5.03 3.07
C PHE A 105 6.91 6.27 3.77
N ILE A 106 7.09 6.40 5.09
CA ILE A 106 6.42 7.43 5.89
C ILE A 106 6.77 8.85 5.46
N TYR A 107 8.03 9.11 5.10
CA TYR A 107 8.43 10.43 4.57
C TYR A 107 7.62 10.78 3.32
N PHE A 108 7.53 9.86 2.35
CA PHE A 108 6.75 10.08 1.14
C PHE A 108 5.26 10.31 1.42
N VAL A 109 4.70 9.56 2.38
CA VAL A 109 3.30 9.76 2.81
C VAL A 109 3.10 11.15 3.39
N LEU A 110 4.01 11.63 4.24
CA LEU A 110 3.96 12.98 4.81
C LEU A 110 4.03 14.06 3.73
N GLU A 111 4.91 13.93 2.74
CA GLU A 111 4.98 14.84 1.59
C GLU A 111 3.66 14.89 0.81
N GLU A 112 3.07 13.73 0.54
CA GLU A 112 1.78 13.69 -0.17
C GLU A 112 0.65 14.30 0.68
N LEU A 113 0.60 14.06 2.00
CA LEU A 113 -0.39 14.69 2.89
C LEU A 113 -0.27 16.21 2.89
N GLU A 114 0.95 16.74 2.94
CA GLU A 114 1.20 18.18 2.92
C GLU A 114 0.71 18.84 1.62
N ARG A 115 0.91 18.20 0.47
CA ARG A 115 0.39 18.66 -0.83
C ARG A 115 -1.13 18.90 -0.83
N TYR A 116 -1.85 18.17 0.01
CA TYR A 116 -3.30 18.29 0.14
C TYR A 116 -3.73 19.03 1.42
N ARG A 117 -2.80 19.62 2.17
CA ARG A 117 -3.04 20.31 3.47
C ARG A 117 -3.77 19.40 4.45
N LEU A 118 -3.45 18.14 4.45
CA LEU A 118 -4.00 17.16 5.39
C LEU A 118 -3.15 17.08 6.66
N PRO A 119 -3.77 16.74 7.79
CA PRO A 119 -3.06 16.53 9.06
C PRO A 119 -1.96 15.46 8.91
N PRO A 120 -0.70 15.75 9.30
CA PRO A 120 0.43 14.82 9.11
C PRO A 120 0.30 13.53 9.94
N GLU A 121 -0.48 13.53 11.02
CA GLU A 121 -0.77 12.32 11.79
C GLU A 121 -1.46 11.24 10.96
N LEU A 122 -2.13 11.57 9.85
CA LEU A 122 -2.70 10.59 8.93
C LEU A 122 -1.66 9.66 8.31
N ALA A 123 -0.37 10.01 8.37
CA ALA A 123 0.72 9.10 8.02
C ALA A 123 0.80 7.86 8.95
N LEU A 124 0.10 7.89 10.09
CA LEU A 124 0.03 6.74 11.00
C LEU A 124 -1.05 5.72 10.60
N LEU A 125 -1.94 6.04 9.65
CA LEU A 125 -2.99 5.12 9.19
C LEU A 125 -2.46 3.77 8.69
N PRO A 126 -1.42 3.69 7.87
CA PRO A 126 -0.89 2.41 7.41
C PRO A 126 -0.43 1.47 8.55
N TYR A 127 -0.09 2.01 9.72
CA TYR A 127 0.22 1.16 10.89
C TYR A 127 -1.00 0.37 11.39
N ILE A 128 -2.19 0.95 11.34
CA ILE A 128 -3.42 0.27 11.79
C ILE A 128 -4.10 -0.51 10.67
N GLU A 129 -3.82 -0.20 9.40
CA GLU A 129 -4.36 -0.91 8.26
C GLU A 129 -3.60 -2.21 7.96
N SER A 130 -2.28 -2.13 7.90
CA SER A 130 -1.44 -3.24 7.43
C SER A 130 -0.11 -3.39 8.17
N ASN A 131 0.13 -2.60 9.21
CA ASN A 131 1.46 -2.46 9.81
C ASN A 131 2.52 -1.98 8.78
N TYR A 132 2.16 -1.12 7.83
CA TYR A 132 3.02 -0.72 6.71
C TYR A 132 3.53 -1.90 5.86
N ASP A 133 2.81 -3.02 5.83
CA ASP A 133 3.19 -4.17 5.01
C ASP A 133 2.64 -4.01 3.58
N PRO A 134 3.50 -3.83 2.56
CA PRO A 134 3.05 -3.69 1.19
C PRO A 134 2.42 -4.96 0.61
N PHE A 135 2.67 -6.12 1.22
CA PHE A 135 2.11 -7.40 0.78
C PHE A 135 0.81 -7.79 1.50
N ALA A 136 0.31 -6.94 2.40
CA ALA A 136 -0.87 -7.26 3.17
C ALA A 136 -2.11 -7.44 2.27
N ILE A 137 -2.81 -8.56 2.48
CA ILE A 137 -4.07 -8.88 1.80
C ILE A 137 -5.06 -9.33 2.86
N SER A 138 -6.20 -8.64 2.96
CA SER A 138 -7.27 -9.01 3.88
C SER A 138 -8.17 -10.11 3.30
N ALA A 139 -8.93 -10.78 4.16
CA ALA A 139 -9.92 -11.77 3.74
C ALA A 139 -11.02 -11.18 2.83
N SER A 140 -11.30 -9.87 2.94
CA SER A 140 -12.25 -9.16 2.08
C SER A 140 -11.64 -8.64 0.77
N GLY A 141 -10.34 -8.90 0.51
CA GLY A 141 -9.65 -8.50 -0.70
C GLY A 141 -9.11 -7.06 -0.69
N ALA A 142 -9.02 -6.43 0.47
CA ALA A 142 -8.27 -5.18 0.61
C ALA A 142 -6.77 -5.46 0.53
N MET A 143 -5.98 -4.55 -0.08
CA MET A 143 -4.57 -4.80 -0.38
C MET A 143 -3.65 -3.62 -0.08
N GLY A 144 -2.39 -3.95 0.23
CA GLY A 144 -1.28 -3.03 0.38
C GLY A 144 -1.28 -2.25 1.70
N ILE A 145 -0.37 -1.29 1.81
CA ILE A 145 -0.19 -0.53 3.06
C ILE A 145 -1.46 0.25 3.48
N TRP A 146 -2.30 0.62 2.52
CA TRP A 146 -3.53 1.38 2.70
C TRP A 146 -4.80 0.54 2.73
N GLN A 147 -4.70 -0.78 2.55
CA GLN A 147 -5.84 -1.70 2.50
C GLN A 147 -6.96 -1.25 1.56
N PHE A 148 -6.60 -0.84 0.35
CA PHE A 148 -7.58 -0.45 -0.65
C PHE A 148 -8.47 -1.61 -1.08
N MET A 149 -9.78 -1.40 -0.99
CA MET A 149 -10.77 -2.27 -1.63
C MET A 149 -10.76 -2.08 -3.16
N PRO A 150 -10.99 -3.13 -3.96
CA PRO A 150 -10.92 -3.05 -5.43
C PRO A 150 -11.77 -1.94 -6.05
N ALA A 151 -12.99 -1.72 -5.53
CA ALA A 151 -13.89 -0.70 -6.04
C ALA A 151 -13.34 0.71 -5.82
N THR A 152 -12.89 1.01 -4.59
CA THR A 152 -12.30 2.31 -4.24
C THR A 152 -11.00 2.54 -5.01
N ALA A 153 -10.16 1.52 -5.14
CA ALA A 153 -8.90 1.58 -5.89
C ALA A 153 -9.12 2.04 -7.35
N ARG A 154 -10.12 1.47 -8.02
CA ARG A 154 -10.47 1.87 -9.41
C ARG A 154 -10.91 3.32 -9.52
N ILE A 155 -11.70 3.83 -8.57
CA ILE A 155 -12.14 5.24 -8.54
C ILE A 155 -10.92 6.17 -8.47
N TYR A 156 -9.91 5.80 -7.68
CA TYR A 156 -8.68 6.59 -7.50
C TYR A 156 -7.58 6.24 -8.51
N GLY A 157 -7.92 5.53 -9.60
CA GLY A 157 -7.05 5.29 -10.74
C GLY A 157 -5.98 4.22 -10.53
N LEU A 158 -6.09 3.42 -9.47
CA LEU A 158 -5.18 2.28 -9.26
C LEU A 158 -5.55 1.15 -10.22
N LYS A 159 -4.56 0.70 -10.98
CA LYS A 159 -4.70 -0.33 -12.01
C LYS A 159 -4.18 -1.66 -11.51
N ASP A 160 -4.80 -2.73 -11.99
CA ASP A 160 -4.36 -4.10 -11.80
C ASP A 160 -4.31 -4.85 -13.13
N THR A 161 -3.32 -5.70 -13.28
CA THR A 161 -3.17 -6.62 -14.42
C THR A 161 -2.64 -7.95 -13.89
N TRP A 162 -2.45 -8.91 -14.77
CA TRP A 162 -1.79 -10.15 -14.36
C TRP A 162 -0.35 -9.93 -13.85
N TRP A 163 0.36 -8.92 -14.39
CA TRP A 163 1.75 -8.62 -14.08
C TRP A 163 1.94 -7.74 -12.85
N TYR A 164 1.00 -6.86 -12.56
CA TYR A 164 1.14 -5.92 -11.45
C TYR A 164 -0.21 -5.56 -10.81
N GLU A 165 -0.14 -5.15 -9.55
CA GLU A 165 -1.26 -4.70 -8.73
C GLU A 165 -0.86 -3.41 -8.02
N GLN A 166 -1.38 -2.27 -8.45
CA GLN A 166 -0.96 -0.96 -7.91
C GLN A 166 -1.41 -0.70 -6.48
N ARG A 167 -2.37 -1.44 -5.95
CA ARG A 167 -2.72 -1.37 -4.53
C ARG A 167 -1.57 -1.82 -3.62
N LEU A 168 -0.71 -2.70 -4.11
CA LEU A 168 0.48 -3.17 -3.41
C LEU A 168 1.68 -2.21 -3.55
N ASP A 169 1.65 -1.25 -4.49
CA ASP A 169 2.70 -0.25 -4.62
C ASP A 169 2.59 0.79 -3.51
N PRO A 170 3.57 0.89 -2.58
CA PRO A 170 3.45 1.80 -1.46
C PRO A 170 3.39 3.27 -1.86
N LEU A 171 4.07 3.69 -2.94
CA LEU A 171 4.12 5.08 -3.37
C LEU A 171 2.90 5.46 -4.20
N VAL A 172 2.54 4.61 -5.18
CA VAL A 172 1.37 4.86 -6.04
C VAL A 172 0.07 4.80 -5.25
N SER A 173 -0.07 3.78 -4.36
CA SER A 173 -1.26 3.68 -3.52
C SER A 173 -1.34 4.81 -2.49
N SER A 174 -0.20 5.36 -2.00
CA SER A 174 -0.21 6.52 -1.11
C SER A 174 -0.77 7.76 -1.78
N LYS A 175 -0.41 8.04 -3.04
CA LYS A 175 -1.02 9.14 -3.81
C LYS A 175 -2.53 9.00 -3.92
N ALA A 176 -3.01 7.79 -4.18
CA ALA A 176 -4.45 7.50 -4.25
C ALA A 176 -5.13 7.64 -2.87
N ALA A 177 -4.49 7.14 -1.81
CA ALA A 177 -5.03 7.20 -0.45
C ALA A 177 -5.14 8.62 0.07
N VAL A 178 -4.13 9.45 -0.19
CA VAL A 178 -4.15 10.86 0.22
C VAL A 178 -5.25 11.62 -0.51
N ARG A 179 -5.49 11.39 -1.81
CA ARG A 179 -6.63 11.97 -2.52
C ARG A 179 -7.97 11.52 -1.92
N TYR A 180 -8.09 10.25 -1.57
CA TYR A 180 -9.29 9.74 -0.90
C TYR A 180 -9.48 10.38 0.48
N LEU A 181 -8.42 10.48 1.28
CA LEU A 181 -8.45 11.15 2.58
C LEU A 181 -8.81 12.62 2.45
N ALA A 182 -8.27 13.34 1.45
CA ALA A 182 -8.62 14.74 1.19
C ALA A 182 -10.10 14.92 0.84
N TYR A 183 -10.65 14.03 0.00
CA TYR A 183 -12.08 14.00 -0.27
C TYR A 183 -12.91 13.78 1.00
N LEU A 184 -12.56 12.78 1.81
CA LEU A 184 -13.28 12.51 3.06
C LEU A 184 -13.16 13.66 4.05
N HIS A 185 -11.97 14.20 4.22
CA HIS A 185 -11.70 15.30 5.15
C HIS A 185 -12.53 16.55 4.81
N ASN A 186 -12.59 16.92 3.54
CA ASN A 186 -13.43 18.02 3.08
C ASN A 186 -14.91 17.70 3.24
N ARG A 187 -15.35 16.48 2.92
CA ARG A 187 -16.75 16.05 3.02
C ARG A 187 -17.28 16.09 4.45
N PHE A 188 -16.43 15.88 5.43
CA PHE A 188 -16.77 15.86 6.85
C PHE A 188 -16.26 17.10 7.60
N ASN A 189 -16.21 18.26 6.93
CA ASN A 189 -15.89 19.57 7.52
C ASN A 189 -14.55 19.58 8.26
N LYS A 190 -13.56 18.84 7.77
CA LYS A 190 -12.21 18.71 8.34
C LYS A 190 -12.17 18.07 9.74
N GLU A 191 -13.24 17.37 10.13
CA GLU A 191 -13.28 16.60 11.37
C GLU A 191 -12.51 15.29 11.20
N ILE A 192 -11.38 15.18 11.87
CA ILE A 192 -10.47 14.04 11.73
C ILE A 192 -11.11 12.71 12.12
N THR A 193 -11.93 12.71 13.19
CA THR A 193 -12.59 11.52 13.71
C THR A 193 -13.59 10.95 12.69
N TYR A 194 -14.33 11.84 12.00
CA TYR A 194 -15.22 11.43 10.93
C TYR A 194 -14.46 10.99 9.68
N THR A 195 -13.36 11.65 9.36
CA THR A 195 -12.48 11.26 8.25
C THR A 195 -12.00 9.82 8.43
N LEU A 196 -11.50 9.48 9.62
CA LEU A 196 -11.05 8.14 9.99
C LEU A 196 -12.18 7.11 9.95
N ALA A 197 -13.34 7.44 10.53
CA ALA A 197 -14.49 6.56 10.53
C ALA A 197 -15.03 6.30 9.12
N ALA A 198 -15.02 7.33 8.26
CA ALA A 198 -15.45 7.23 6.88
C ALA A 198 -14.44 6.46 6.00
N TYR A 199 -13.15 6.57 6.28
CA TYR A 199 -12.11 5.78 5.60
C TYR A 199 -12.33 4.29 5.82
N ASN A 200 -12.56 3.88 7.07
CA ASN A 200 -12.77 2.46 7.43
C ASN A 200 -14.19 1.95 7.08
N GLY A 201 -15.23 2.70 7.43
CA GLY A 201 -16.63 2.24 7.32
C GLY A 201 -17.36 2.70 6.06
N GLY A 202 -16.74 3.57 5.27
CA GLY A 202 -17.34 4.22 4.12
C GLY A 202 -18.14 5.49 4.47
N PRO A 203 -18.08 6.53 3.62
CA PRO A 203 -18.73 7.83 3.89
C PRO A 203 -20.25 7.74 3.97
N THR A 204 -20.87 6.94 3.12
CA THR A 204 -22.35 6.80 3.07
C THR A 204 -22.91 6.19 4.37
N LEU A 205 -22.23 5.21 4.95
CA LEU A 205 -22.63 4.64 6.22
C LEU A 205 -22.57 5.71 7.32
N LEU A 206 -21.47 6.45 7.39
CA LEU A 206 -21.29 7.48 8.40
C LEU A 206 -22.38 8.57 8.30
N GLU A 207 -22.63 9.09 7.09
CA GLU A 207 -23.69 10.08 6.85
C GLU A 207 -25.08 9.57 7.22
N LYS A 208 -25.40 8.34 6.84
CA LYS A 208 -26.66 7.70 7.23
C LYS A 208 -26.83 7.68 8.75
N ARG A 209 -25.78 7.36 9.50
CA ARG A 209 -25.82 7.32 10.97
C ARG A 209 -25.96 8.71 11.58
N ILE A 210 -25.21 9.69 11.06
CA ILE A 210 -25.35 11.11 11.45
C ILE A 210 -26.79 11.61 11.23
N LYS A 211 -27.35 11.34 10.03
CA LYS A 211 -28.72 11.73 9.67
C LYS A 211 -29.78 11.10 10.59
N ILE A 212 -29.61 9.82 10.94
CA ILE A 212 -30.52 9.13 11.88
C ILE A 212 -30.47 9.81 13.25
N ASN A 213 -29.27 10.05 13.80
CA ASN A 213 -29.14 10.71 15.09
C ASN A 213 -29.76 12.12 15.10
N LYS A 214 -29.48 12.94 14.05
CA LYS A 214 -30.09 14.25 13.87
C LYS A 214 -31.61 14.18 13.90
N LYS A 215 -32.24 13.25 13.17
CA LYS A 215 -33.68 13.09 13.09
C LYS A 215 -34.32 12.65 14.43
N THR A 216 -33.56 11.95 15.26
CA THR A 216 -34.04 11.43 16.56
C THR A 216 -33.59 12.28 17.74
N GLY A 217 -33.06 13.49 17.52
CA GLY A 217 -32.57 14.39 18.56
C GLY A 217 -31.37 13.88 19.36
N LYS A 218 -30.64 12.90 18.83
CA LYS A 218 -29.45 12.33 19.50
C LYS A 218 -28.17 13.07 19.07
N PRO A 219 -27.15 13.11 19.95
CA PRO A 219 -25.85 13.67 19.59
C PRO A 219 -25.25 12.96 18.37
N THR A 220 -24.57 13.74 17.51
CA THR A 220 -23.98 13.23 16.26
C THR A 220 -22.51 12.91 16.38
N GLY A 221 -21.85 13.25 17.49
CA GLY A 221 -20.43 12.93 17.69
C GLY A 221 -20.16 11.43 17.48
N TYR A 222 -18.97 11.10 16.99
CA TYR A 222 -18.58 9.74 16.61
C TYR A 222 -18.97 8.66 17.65
N LYS A 223 -18.71 8.91 18.94
CA LYS A 223 -19.02 7.98 20.05
C LYS A 223 -20.52 7.66 20.18
N ASN A 224 -21.39 8.52 19.67
CA ASN A 224 -22.85 8.38 19.75
C ASN A 224 -23.44 7.70 18.50
N LEU A 225 -22.62 7.43 17.48
CA LEU A 225 -23.08 6.81 16.25
C LEU A 225 -23.09 5.28 16.38
N LYS A 226 -24.18 4.65 15.97
CA LYS A 226 -24.27 3.18 15.91
C LYS A 226 -23.51 2.67 14.67
N LEU A 227 -22.20 2.54 14.78
CA LEU A 227 -21.30 2.04 13.74
C LEU A 227 -20.97 0.55 13.93
N PRO A 228 -20.51 -0.17 12.91
CA PRO A 228 -19.96 -1.52 13.06
C PRO A 228 -18.81 -1.56 14.07
N LYS A 229 -18.64 -2.69 14.78
CA LYS A 229 -17.62 -2.84 15.82
C LYS A 229 -16.21 -2.47 15.30
N GLN A 230 -15.85 -2.92 14.09
CA GLN A 230 -14.57 -2.59 13.46
C GLN A 230 -14.35 -1.08 13.35
N THR A 231 -15.36 -0.34 12.85
CA THR A 231 -15.28 1.12 12.74
C THR A 231 -15.23 1.81 14.08
N GLN A 232 -15.98 1.29 15.09
CA GLN A 232 -15.93 1.82 16.47
C GLN A 232 -14.57 1.62 17.16
N GLU A 233 -13.77 0.65 16.72
CA GLU A 233 -12.44 0.37 17.25
C GLU A 233 -11.34 1.09 16.47
N TYR A 234 -11.63 1.52 15.25
CA TYR A 234 -10.65 2.10 14.34
C TYR A 234 -10.07 3.41 14.86
N VAL A 235 -10.93 4.34 15.24
CA VAL A 235 -10.50 5.65 15.77
C VAL A 235 -9.71 5.52 17.08
N PRO A 236 -10.15 4.74 18.10
CA PRO A 236 -9.34 4.49 19.27
C PRO A 236 -7.96 3.88 18.99
N LYS A 237 -7.85 2.94 18.04
CA LYS A 237 -6.55 2.37 17.63
C LYS A 237 -5.64 3.43 17.03
N PHE A 238 -6.16 4.27 16.14
CA PHE A 238 -5.41 5.37 15.55
C PHE A 238 -4.93 6.36 16.64
N LYS A 239 -5.82 6.80 17.52
CA LYS A 239 -5.50 7.70 18.63
C LYS A 239 -4.45 7.10 19.57
N ALA A 240 -4.46 5.79 19.77
CA ALA A 240 -3.45 5.11 20.60
C ALA A 240 -2.04 5.19 20.00
N ILE A 241 -1.88 4.90 18.69
CA ILE A 241 -0.57 5.05 18.02
C ILE A 241 -0.14 6.52 18.02
N LEU A 242 -1.06 7.45 17.73
CA LEU A 242 -0.76 8.88 17.80
C LEU A 242 -0.30 9.30 19.20
N ALA A 243 -1.01 8.89 20.25
CA ALA A 243 -0.66 9.19 21.63
C ALA A 243 0.75 8.65 22.01
N ILE A 244 1.09 7.46 21.53
CA ILE A 244 2.44 6.87 21.74
C ILE A 244 3.49 7.71 21.02
N VAL A 245 3.27 8.12 19.77
CA VAL A 245 4.23 8.95 19.04
C VAL A 245 4.42 10.32 19.70
N LEU A 246 3.31 10.94 20.12
CA LEU A 246 3.37 12.26 20.77
C LEU A 246 4.04 12.24 22.13
N ASN A 247 3.86 11.17 22.90
CA ASN A 247 4.32 11.03 24.28
C ASN A 247 5.37 9.91 24.43
N ALA A 248 6.18 9.66 23.41
CA ALA A 248 7.11 8.54 23.38
C ALA A 248 8.05 8.52 24.60
N GLU A 249 8.61 9.67 24.97
CA GLU A 249 9.48 9.81 26.16
C GLU A 249 8.74 9.45 27.45
N LYS A 250 7.50 9.94 27.63
CA LYS A 250 6.66 9.62 28.79
C LYS A 250 6.39 8.12 28.92
N TYR A 251 6.29 7.43 27.79
CA TYR A 251 6.04 5.98 27.74
C TYR A 251 7.33 5.15 27.69
N GLY A 252 8.51 5.78 27.73
CA GLY A 252 9.79 5.08 27.64
C GLY A 252 10.04 4.43 26.28
N ILE A 253 9.44 4.94 25.21
CA ILE A 253 9.57 4.44 23.86
C ILE A 253 10.58 5.27 23.07
N ASN A 254 11.59 4.58 22.52
CA ASN A 254 12.51 5.18 21.56
C ASN A 254 11.92 5.03 20.16
N LEU A 255 11.40 6.13 19.59
CA LEU A 255 10.94 6.13 18.20
C LEU A 255 12.12 5.84 17.27
N PRO A 256 11.93 5.03 16.21
CA PRO A 256 12.97 4.79 15.20
C PRO A 256 13.45 6.12 14.59
N ASP A 257 14.76 6.22 14.36
CA ASP A 257 15.31 7.40 13.68
C ASP A 257 15.01 7.36 12.18
N PHE A 258 14.07 8.19 11.76
CA PHE A 258 13.67 8.37 10.36
C PHE A 258 13.96 9.80 9.93
N PRO A 259 15.06 10.04 9.22
CA PRO A 259 15.41 11.39 8.78
C PRO A 259 14.30 11.99 7.91
N ASN A 260 14.00 13.28 8.13
CA ASN A 260 13.00 14.00 7.35
C ASN A 260 13.56 14.40 5.97
N LYS A 261 13.87 13.38 5.16
CA LYS A 261 14.37 13.56 3.79
C LYS A 261 13.95 12.38 2.92
N GLN A 262 13.94 12.61 1.63
CA GLN A 262 13.68 11.55 0.66
C GLN A 262 14.70 10.41 0.79
N VAL A 263 14.22 9.20 0.96
CA VAL A 263 15.04 7.98 1.10
C VAL A 263 14.88 7.03 -0.09
N LEU A 264 13.86 7.23 -0.91
CA LEU A 264 13.61 6.45 -2.11
C LEU A 264 13.74 7.32 -3.36
N GLY A 265 14.51 6.84 -4.32
CA GLY A 265 14.53 7.29 -5.69
C GLY A 265 13.83 6.28 -6.60
N ASN A 266 13.97 6.46 -7.90
CA ASN A 266 13.47 5.51 -8.87
C ASN A 266 14.41 5.40 -10.07
N ILE A 267 14.33 4.26 -10.76
CA ILE A 267 14.99 4.06 -12.03
C ILE A 267 13.98 3.58 -13.07
N GLU A 268 13.99 4.24 -14.23
CA GLU A 268 13.19 3.84 -15.38
C GLU A 268 14.07 3.06 -16.36
N LEU A 269 13.58 1.87 -16.73
CA LEU A 269 14.23 0.92 -17.63
C LEU A 269 13.30 0.64 -18.81
N ASP A 270 13.85 0.53 -20.01
CA ASP A 270 13.09 0.20 -21.20
C ASP A 270 12.82 -1.31 -21.28
N GLY A 271 11.58 -1.67 -21.55
CA GLY A 271 11.18 -3.05 -21.76
C GLY A 271 10.85 -3.83 -20.49
N GLN A 272 10.73 -5.12 -20.64
CA GLN A 272 10.44 -6.07 -19.57
C GLN A 272 11.71 -6.44 -18.81
N VAL A 273 11.65 -6.44 -17.49
CA VAL A 273 12.79 -6.67 -16.60
C VAL A 273 12.47 -7.76 -15.59
N GLU A 274 13.35 -8.75 -15.47
CA GLU A 274 13.30 -9.76 -14.43
C GLU A 274 13.71 -9.17 -13.07
N ILE A 275 12.93 -9.44 -12.03
CA ILE A 275 13.14 -8.84 -10.70
C ILE A 275 14.46 -9.30 -10.07
N LEU A 276 14.82 -10.59 -10.26
CA LEU A 276 16.09 -11.13 -9.72
C LEU A 276 17.29 -10.51 -10.43
N ALA A 277 17.26 -10.44 -11.76
CA ALA A 277 18.34 -9.79 -12.53
C ALA A 277 18.50 -8.31 -12.14
N PHE A 278 17.36 -7.62 -11.91
CA PHE A 278 17.39 -6.25 -11.40
C PHE A 278 18.01 -6.18 -9.99
N SER A 279 17.69 -7.13 -9.11
CA SER A 279 18.24 -7.17 -7.75
C SER A 279 19.77 -7.32 -7.77
N GLU A 280 20.30 -8.20 -8.63
CA GLU A 280 21.74 -8.37 -8.84
C GLU A 280 22.38 -7.09 -9.41
N PHE A 281 21.75 -6.46 -10.39
CA PHE A 281 22.22 -5.20 -10.99
C PHE A 281 22.27 -4.07 -9.95
N ALA A 282 21.26 -3.97 -9.10
CA ALA A 282 21.19 -2.96 -8.06
C ALA A 282 22.10 -3.27 -6.85
N GLY A 283 22.58 -4.52 -6.71
CA GLY A 283 23.32 -4.98 -5.54
C GLY A 283 22.45 -5.06 -4.28
N LEU A 284 21.16 -5.35 -4.45
CA LEU A 284 20.17 -5.43 -3.38
C LEU A 284 19.66 -6.86 -3.20
N GLN A 285 19.26 -7.20 -1.97
CA GLN A 285 18.57 -8.47 -1.72
C GLN A 285 17.22 -8.50 -2.42
N PRO A 286 16.85 -9.62 -3.10
CA PRO A 286 15.59 -9.71 -3.82
C PRO A 286 14.35 -9.38 -2.98
N GLU A 287 14.31 -9.83 -1.73
CA GLU A 287 13.22 -9.56 -0.78
C GLU A 287 13.04 -8.05 -0.55
N PHE A 288 14.14 -7.31 -0.52
CA PHE A 288 14.09 -5.87 -0.36
C PHE A 288 13.60 -5.17 -1.63
N VAL A 289 14.06 -5.61 -2.80
CA VAL A 289 13.55 -5.10 -4.10
C VAL A 289 12.06 -5.37 -4.23
N TYR A 290 11.59 -6.59 -3.90
CA TYR A 290 10.16 -6.90 -3.89
C TYR A 290 9.39 -6.03 -2.90
N LYS A 291 9.93 -5.78 -1.70
CA LYS A 291 9.27 -4.91 -0.69
C LYS A 291 9.06 -3.49 -1.21
N LEU A 292 10.04 -2.91 -1.88
CA LEU A 292 9.93 -1.57 -2.45
C LEU A 292 9.04 -1.52 -3.69
N ASN A 293 8.86 -2.67 -4.39
CA ASN A 293 8.18 -2.79 -5.68
C ASN A 293 7.09 -3.88 -5.65
N ALA A 294 6.37 -3.99 -4.54
CA ALA A 294 5.38 -5.05 -4.32
C ALA A 294 4.26 -5.08 -5.38
N ARG A 295 4.13 -4.01 -6.17
CA ARG A 295 3.23 -3.96 -7.33
C ARG A 295 3.51 -5.07 -8.36
N TYR A 296 4.76 -5.53 -8.50
CA TYR A 296 5.09 -6.60 -9.43
C TYR A 296 4.75 -7.96 -8.82
N THR A 297 3.65 -8.54 -9.29
CA THR A 297 3.09 -9.79 -8.75
C THR A 297 3.68 -11.04 -9.38
N LYS A 298 4.62 -10.87 -10.31
CA LYS A 298 5.30 -11.94 -11.05
C LYS A 298 6.81 -11.78 -10.93
N TRP A 299 7.53 -12.74 -11.48
CA TRP A 299 9.00 -12.78 -11.54
C TRP A 299 9.62 -11.65 -12.40
N ALA A 300 8.80 -11.01 -13.26
CA ALA A 300 9.21 -9.90 -14.12
C ALA A 300 8.13 -8.79 -14.16
N SER A 301 8.55 -7.62 -14.60
CA SER A 301 7.65 -6.50 -14.93
C SER A 301 6.79 -6.80 -16.16
N PRO A 302 5.77 -5.98 -16.49
CA PRO A 302 4.97 -6.13 -17.71
C PRO A 302 5.82 -6.09 -18.98
N PRO A 303 5.48 -6.86 -20.03
CA PRO A 303 6.16 -6.77 -21.31
C PRO A 303 5.80 -5.48 -22.05
N GLY A 304 6.71 -4.98 -22.87
CA GLY A 304 6.46 -3.91 -23.86
C GLY A 304 6.36 -2.50 -23.32
N ALA A 305 6.49 -2.26 -22.02
CA ALA A 305 6.40 -0.95 -21.41
C ALA A 305 7.72 -0.51 -20.77
N LYS A 306 7.80 0.78 -20.47
CA LYS A 306 8.81 1.26 -19.52
C LYS A 306 8.53 0.68 -18.14
N THR A 307 9.56 0.16 -17.51
CA THR A 307 9.52 -0.42 -16.18
C THR A 307 10.19 0.52 -15.20
N THR A 308 9.52 0.85 -14.09
CA THR A 308 10.08 1.71 -13.05
C THR A 308 10.31 0.87 -11.78
N PHE A 309 11.50 0.94 -11.20
CA PHE A 309 11.78 0.38 -9.88
C PHE A 309 12.02 1.49 -8.86
N ASN A 310 11.37 1.38 -7.71
CA ASN A 310 11.72 2.15 -6.53
C ASN A 310 12.99 1.55 -5.93
N ILE A 311 13.94 2.39 -5.58
CA ILE A 311 15.25 2.02 -5.07
C ILE A 311 15.66 2.98 -3.93
N PRO A 312 16.62 2.62 -3.08
CA PRO A 312 17.28 3.60 -2.22
C PRO A 312 17.88 4.75 -3.05
N ILE A 313 17.64 5.99 -2.61
CA ILE A 313 17.97 7.18 -3.39
C ILE A 313 19.48 7.29 -3.70
N GLU A 314 20.32 6.80 -2.80
CA GLU A 314 21.78 6.79 -2.97
C GLU A 314 22.27 5.92 -4.14
N LEU A 315 21.42 5.03 -4.63
CA LEU A 315 21.74 4.17 -5.78
C LEU A 315 21.31 4.79 -7.12
N GLU A 316 20.42 5.78 -7.11
CA GLU A 316 19.76 6.29 -8.32
C GLU A 316 20.77 6.77 -9.39
N ALA A 317 21.68 7.65 -9.02
CA ALA A 317 22.69 8.17 -9.94
C ALA A 317 23.60 7.07 -10.50
N LYS A 318 24.08 6.16 -9.64
CA LYS A 318 24.96 5.05 -10.03
C LYS A 318 24.28 4.09 -10.99
N LEU A 319 23.02 3.74 -10.75
CA LEU A 319 22.28 2.80 -11.58
C LEU A 319 21.87 3.42 -12.91
N ASN A 320 21.51 4.71 -12.92
CA ASN A 320 21.21 5.43 -14.16
C ASN A 320 22.39 5.46 -15.14
N LEU A 321 23.62 5.54 -14.64
CA LEU A 321 24.82 5.47 -15.50
C LEU A 321 25.05 4.09 -16.14
N LYS A 322 24.46 3.04 -15.60
CA LYS A 322 24.71 1.63 -16.04
C LYS A 322 23.50 0.95 -16.65
N LYS A 323 22.34 1.59 -16.64
CA LYS A 323 21.05 0.98 -17.03
C LYS A 323 21.03 0.48 -18.47
N ASP A 324 21.63 1.23 -19.43
CA ASP A 324 21.58 0.87 -20.84
C ASP A 324 22.33 -0.45 -21.09
N LYS A 325 23.50 -0.59 -20.46
CA LYS A 325 24.26 -1.86 -20.53
C LYS A 325 23.48 -3.00 -19.87
N PHE A 326 22.84 -2.76 -18.73
CA PHE A 326 22.02 -3.75 -18.05
C PHE A 326 20.88 -4.24 -18.96
N ILE A 327 20.13 -3.33 -19.58
CA ILE A 327 19.04 -3.67 -20.51
C ILE A 327 19.54 -4.48 -21.70
N GLN A 328 20.65 -4.08 -22.32
CA GLN A 328 21.24 -4.82 -23.47
C GLN A 328 21.60 -6.27 -23.13
N THR A 329 22.05 -6.53 -21.89
CA THR A 329 22.51 -7.86 -21.47
C THR A 329 21.44 -8.72 -20.80
N ASN A 330 20.31 -8.15 -20.38
CA ASN A 330 19.27 -8.84 -19.61
C ASN A 330 17.87 -8.75 -20.26
N GLN A 331 17.83 -8.72 -21.59
CA GLN A 331 16.55 -8.77 -22.30
C GLN A 331 15.84 -10.11 -22.09
N ILE A 332 14.57 -10.04 -21.78
CA ILE A 332 13.71 -11.22 -21.73
C ILE A 332 13.29 -11.58 -23.15
N ASN A 333 13.83 -12.69 -23.65
CA ASN A 333 13.52 -13.18 -24.98
C ASN A 333 12.31 -14.11 -24.94
N TRP A 334 11.25 -13.71 -25.62
CA TRP A 334 10.08 -14.55 -25.83
C TRP A 334 10.31 -15.54 -26.96
N VAL A 335 10.16 -16.83 -26.67
CA VAL A 335 10.18 -17.89 -27.70
C VAL A 335 8.74 -18.12 -28.18
N THR A 336 8.54 -18.23 -29.47
CA THR A 336 7.25 -18.51 -30.09
C THR A 336 7.18 -19.98 -30.51
N HIS A 337 6.21 -20.72 -29.94
CA HIS A 337 5.92 -22.10 -30.35
C HIS A 337 4.76 -22.13 -31.35
N LYS A 338 4.92 -22.74 -32.49
CA LYS A 338 3.83 -22.94 -33.45
C LYS A 338 3.05 -24.21 -33.06
N VAL A 339 1.82 -24.03 -32.67
CA VAL A 339 0.95 -25.14 -32.28
C VAL A 339 0.74 -26.12 -33.42
N SER A 340 1.00 -27.41 -33.19
CA SER A 340 0.87 -28.52 -34.13
C SER A 340 -0.25 -29.47 -33.65
N LYS A 341 -0.70 -30.36 -34.56
CA LYS A 341 -1.69 -31.39 -34.20
C LYS A 341 -1.11 -32.33 -33.13
N GLY A 342 -1.82 -32.44 -32.00
CA GLY A 342 -1.41 -33.26 -30.87
C GLY A 342 -0.72 -32.48 -29.74
N ASP A 343 -0.56 -31.17 -29.91
CA ASP A 343 -0.12 -30.30 -28.82
C ASP A 343 -1.27 -30.08 -27.82
N SER A 344 -0.85 -29.84 -26.61
CA SER A 344 -1.73 -29.33 -25.54
C SER A 344 -0.97 -28.30 -24.73
N LEU A 345 -1.67 -27.40 -24.08
CA LEU A 345 -1.03 -26.43 -23.19
C LEU A 345 -0.15 -27.09 -22.13
N TRP A 346 -0.54 -28.29 -21.66
CA TRP A 346 0.26 -29.04 -20.69
C TRP A 346 1.59 -29.52 -21.30
N LYS A 347 1.58 -30.12 -22.50
CA LYS A 347 2.81 -30.57 -23.18
C LYS A 347 3.75 -29.40 -23.49
N ILE A 348 3.18 -28.28 -23.96
CA ILE A 348 3.96 -27.08 -24.25
C ILE A 348 4.54 -26.50 -22.95
N ALA A 349 3.78 -26.49 -21.85
CA ALA A 349 4.25 -26.02 -20.57
C ALA A 349 5.41 -26.88 -20.04
N ASP A 350 5.29 -28.19 -20.16
CA ASP A 350 6.33 -29.17 -19.76
C ASP A 350 7.60 -29.02 -20.63
N GLU A 351 7.45 -29.02 -21.97
CA GLU A 351 8.55 -28.86 -22.92
C GLU A 351 9.39 -27.59 -22.64
N PHE A 352 8.71 -26.57 -22.20
CA PHE A 352 9.33 -25.27 -22.01
C PHE A 352 9.52 -24.90 -20.53
N ASP A 353 9.42 -25.82 -19.59
CA ASP A 353 9.60 -25.62 -18.13
C ASP A 353 8.82 -24.40 -17.60
N THR A 354 7.52 -24.33 -17.94
CA THR A 354 6.61 -23.25 -17.53
C THR A 354 5.26 -23.85 -17.10
N GLU A 355 4.37 -23.01 -16.60
CA GLU A 355 3.04 -23.43 -16.17
C GLU A 355 1.98 -23.17 -17.24
N VAL A 356 0.96 -24.06 -17.35
CA VAL A 356 -0.19 -23.87 -18.24
C VAL A 356 -0.89 -22.53 -17.98
N ASN A 357 -0.99 -22.13 -16.71
CA ASN A 357 -1.60 -20.86 -16.34
C ASN A 357 -0.81 -19.65 -16.86
N VAL A 358 0.52 -19.74 -16.88
CA VAL A 358 1.41 -18.73 -17.47
C VAL A 358 1.16 -18.63 -18.97
N LEU A 359 1.18 -19.76 -19.67
CA LEU A 359 0.91 -19.81 -21.11
C LEU A 359 -0.43 -19.19 -21.47
N LYS A 360 -1.47 -19.52 -20.69
CA LYS A 360 -2.81 -18.95 -20.92
C LYS A 360 -2.80 -17.43 -20.77
N LYS A 361 -2.23 -16.91 -19.69
CA LYS A 361 -2.25 -15.49 -19.37
C LYS A 361 -1.44 -14.63 -20.34
N VAL A 362 -0.23 -15.06 -20.71
CA VAL A 362 0.62 -14.31 -21.65
C VAL A 362 0.10 -14.36 -23.09
N ASN A 363 -0.72 -15.36 -23.43
CA ASN A 363 -1.34 -15.49 -24.76
C ASN A 363 -2.82 -15.14 -24.77
N TYR A 364 -3.36 -14.59 -23.70
CA TYR A 364 -4.77 -14.17 -23.57
C TYR A 364 -5.78 -15.31 -23.85
N LEU A 365 -5.44 -16.56 -23.48
CA LEU A 365 -6.29 -17.72 -23.69
C LEU A 365 -7.32 -17.86 -22.56
N SER A 366 -8.60 -17.95 -22.93
CA SER A 366 -9.69 -18.14 -21.98
C SER A 366 -9.90 -19.60 -21.58
N SER A 367 -9.49 -20.55 -22.42
CA SER A 367 -9.65 -22.00 -22.23
C SER A 367 -8.32 -22.76 -22.31
N ASN A 368 -8.36 -24.07 -22.05
CA ASN A 368 -7.21 -24.96 -22.24
C ASN A 368 -7.16 -25.57 -23.66
N VAL A 369 -8.13 -25.23 -24.50
CA VAL A 369 -8.19 -25.71 -25.89
C VAL A 369 -7.35 -24.80 -26.77
N LEU A 370 -6.45 -25.41 -27.56
CA LEU A 370 -5.55 -24.76 -28.52
C LEU A 370 -6.18 -24.68 -29.91
#